data_f7409ef0d9d17bbbca3cec7bdbfb81d6
#
_entry.id   f7409ef0d9d17bbbca3cec7bdbfb81d6
#
_cell.length_a   1.000
_cell.length_b   1.000
_cell.length_c   1.000
_cell.angle_alpha   90.00
_cell.angle_beta   90.00
_cell.angle_gamma   90.00
#
_symmetry.space_group_name_H-M   'P 1'
#
loop_
_entity.id
_entity.type
_entity.pdbx_description
1 polymer ?
#
loop_
_entity_poly.entity_id
_entity_poly.type
_entity_poly.pdbx_seq_one_letter_code
_entity_poly.pdbx_strand_id
1 'polypeptide(L)'
;WFLSYTVLDAIFKYTDHPTYRRMNSQVNQNAIKKTVKSWKSYFQLRKDYVIHPEKYKARPRIPGYIKQPAMTAAYTNQTAKFIRKDGRAYLRFVNHKPPVLIGKESLYSGMTYVKTEVKLQYGGYSILLTFKEDIVLPEVPKSPKRILGIDVGVDNFCAVANNFGDTPFLIKGGAIKSMNQNFNKERARLLSEVTKGSDSTHSVKKTKQLHTLSRRRETRLRDFFYKTAWYLVRYAKRQQAEVIVAGHNEDQKQNICIGRQNNQNFVSIPFCRFLDILRYTAAKAGIPVVLREESYTSKASLLDLDVIPTYKKGDTTNYTFSGKRVRRGLYKTDRGLFINADINGAGNILRKEYPYAYDGQNMKYLCETTEVVSYTDIYAGATSLCKKKYNQKKHTPGMGSCV
;
A
#
# COMPACT_ATOMS: atom_id res chain seq x y z
N TRP A 1 11.41 -30.22 -24.50
CA TRP A 1 10.24 -30.90 -23.95
C TRP A 1 10.09 -30.53 -22.47
N PHE A 2 8.87 -30.27 -22.04
CA PHE A 2 8.56 -29.88 -20.68
C PHE A 2 7.39 -30.74 -20.18
N LEU A 3 7.59 -31.42 -19.04
CA LEU A 3 6.56 -32.29 -18.47
C LEU A 3 5.41 -31.46 -17.90
N SER A 4 4.20 -31.77 -18.32
CA SER A 4 2.99 -31.15 -17.78
C SER A 4 2.73 -31.57 -16.31
N TYR A 5 1.88 -30.78 -15.62
CA TYR A 5 1.47 -31.16 -14.26
C TYR A 5 0.85 -32.55 -14.20
N THR A 6 0.00 -32.91 -15.16
CA THR A 6 -0.69 -34.22 -15.23
C THR A 6 0.28 -35.39 -15.34
N VAL A 7 1.30 -35.24 -16.20
CA VAL A 7 2.34 -36.25 -16.38
C VAL A 7 3.17 -36.43 -15.10
N LEU A 8 3.63 -35.32 -14.50
CA LEU A 8 4.40 -35.38 -13.25
C LEU A 8 3.60 -35.98 -12.10
N ASP A 9 2.33 -35.60 -11.95
CA ASP A 9 1.45 -36.14 -10.92
C ASP A 9 1.22 -37.65 -11.10
N ALA A 10 1.06 -38.12 -12.34
CA ALA A 10 0.95 -39.53 -12.67
C ALA A 10 2.24 -40.30 -12.36
N ILE A 11 3.41 -39.75 -12.72
CA ILE A 11 4.71 -40.37 -12.40
C ILE A 11 4.87 -40.53 -10.88
N PHE A 12 4.64 -39.47 -10.08
CA PHE A 12 4.78 -39.53 -8.63
C PHE A 12 3.80 -40.50 -7.97
N LYS A 13 2.61 -40.68 -8.54
CA LYS A 13 1.63 -41.66 -8.09
C LYS A 13 2.04 -43.08 -8.44
N TYR A 14 2.46 -43.29 -9.70
CA TYR A 14 2.88 -44.60 -10.18
C TYR A 14 4.10 -45.14 -9.45
N THR A 15 5.10 -44.28 -9.23
CA THR A 15 6.33 -44.65 -8.51
C THR A 15 6.15 -44.73 -6.99
N ASP A 16 4.96 -44.45 -6.48
CA ASP A 16 4.67 -44.39 -5.03
C ASP A 16 5.69 -43.57 -4.23
N HIS A 17 6.12 -42.45 -4.78
CA HIS A 17 7.25 -41.67 -4.27
C HIS A 17 7.03 -41.27 -2.79
N PRO A 18 7.93 -41.63 -1.85
CA PRO A 18 7.70 -41.45 -0.41
C PRO A 18 7.41 -40.00 -0.01
N THR A 19 8.10 -39.02 -0.61
CA THR A 19 7.85 -37.59 -0.33
C THR A 19 6.47 -37.14 -0.80
N TYR A 20 5.93 -37.71 -1.89
CA TYR A 20 4.62 -37.40 -2.40
C TYR A 20 3.49 -37.94 -1.49
N ARG A 21 3.73 -39.02 -0.76
CA ARG A 21 2.76 -39.62 0.17
C ARG A 21 2.73 -39.00 1.57
N ARG A 22 3.78 -38.25 1.96
CA ARG A 22 3.91 -37.68 3.31
C ARG A 22 2.88 -36.61 3.65
N MET A 23 2.31 -35.93 2.67
CA MET A 23 1.36 -34.87 2.88
C MET A 23 0.02 -35.15 2.20
N ASN A 24 -1.00 -34.36 2.54
CA ASN A 24 -2.27 -34.42 1.84
C ASN A 24 -2.06 -34.27 0.32
N SER A 25 -2.75 -35.10 -0.47
CA SER A 25 -2.60 -35.15 -1.94
C SER A 25 -2.72 -33.79 -2.62
N GLN A 26 -3.66 -32.94 -2.19
CA GLN A 26 -3.83 -31.61 -2.75
C GLN A 26 -2.65 -30.68 -2.43
N VAL A 27 -2.03 -30.80 -1.26
CA VAL A 27 -0.83 -30.02 -0.92
C VAL A 27 0.32 -30.39 -1.84
N ASN A 28 0.53 -31.69 -2.06
CA ASN A 28 1.56 -32.22 -2.96
C ASN A 28 1.29 -31.81 -4.41
N GLN A 29 0.05 -31.97 -4.88
CA GLN A 29 -0.36 -31.51 -6.22
C GLN A 29 -0.12 -30.02 -6.43
N ASN A 30 -0.41 -29.16 -5.41
CA ASN A 30 -0.15 -27.75 -5.48
C ASN A 30 1.35 -27.41 -5.52
N ALA A 31 2.20 -28.21 -4.88
CA ALA A 31 3.66 -28.09 -4.98
C ALA A 31 4.14 -28.36 -6.42
N ILE A 32 3.67 -29.45 -7.03
CA ILE A 32 3.97 -29.77 -8.44
C ILE A 32 3.46 -28.65 -9.36
N LYS A 33 2.21 -28.18 -9.20
CA LYS A 33 1.62 -27.08 -9.98
C LYS A 33 2.46 -25.81 -9.90
N LYS A 34 3.00 -25.46 -8.72
CA LYS A 34 3.89 -24.30 -8.55
C LYS A 34 5.18 -24.47 -9.32
N THR A 35 5.80 -25.65 -9.26
CA THR A 35 7.03 -25.96 -10.00
C THR A 35 6.79 -25.83 -11.49
N VAL A 36 5.74 -26.48 -12.01
CA VAL A 36 5.35 -26.40 -13.43
C VAL A 36 5.09 -24.94 -13.86
N LYS A 37 4.41 -24.13 -13.02
CA LYS A 37 4.18 -22.71 -13.30
C LYS A 37 5.49 -21.93 -13.38
N SER A 38 6.45 -22.20 -12.51
CA SER A 38 7.77 -21.54 -12.53
C SER A 38 8.51 -21.82 -13.83
N TRP A 39 8.49 -23.06 -14.28
CA TRP A 39 9.10 -23.44 -15.56
C TRP A 39 8.39 -22.82 -16.77
N LYS A 40 7.05 -22.81 -16.78
CA LYS A 40 6.26 -22.11 -17.83
C LYS A 40 6.63 -20.62 -17.89
N SER A 41 6.69 -19.96 -16.74
CA SER A 41 7.09 -18.54 -16.68
C SER A 41 8.51 -18.33 -17.20
N TYR A 42 9.46 -19.20 -16.86
CA TYR A 42 10.82 -19.14 -17.39
C TYR A 42 10.85 -19.23 -18.92
N PHE A 43 10.12 -20.18 -19.51
CA PHE A 43 10.09 -20.34 -20.97
C PHE A 43 9.43 -19.14 -21.67
N GLN A 44 8.39 -18.55 -21.07
CA GLN A 44 7.78 -17.32 -21.59
C GLN A 44 8.76 -16.14 -21.53
N LEU A 45 9.40 -15.92 -20.38
CA LEU A 45 10.42 -14.87 -20.23
C LEU A 45 11.59 -15.06 -21.18
N ARG A 46 12.02 -16.31 -21.41
CA ARG A 46 13.10 -16.60 -22.37
C ARG A 46 12.71 -16.27 -23.80
N LYS A 47 11.46 -16.56 -24.20
CA LYS A 47 10.94 -16.20 -25.54
C LYS A 47 10.87 -14.68 -25.70
N ASP A 48 10.35 -13.97 -24.69
CA ASP A 48 10.27 -12.51 -24.73
C ASP A 48 11.66 -11.86 -24.73
N TYR A 49 12.62 -12.42 -23.97
CA TYR A 49 14.00 -11.95 -23.93
C TYR A 49 14.72 -12.05 -25.30
N VAL A 50 14.41 -13.06 -26.10
CA VAL A 50 14.99 -13.20 -27.46
C VAL A 50 14.52 -12.06 -28.37
N ILE A 51 13.27 -11.62 -28.21
CA ILE A 51 12.67 -10.57 -29.05
C ILE A 51 12.99 -9.17 -28.47
N HIS A 52 13.01 -9.04 -27.15
CA HIS A 52 13.12 -7.77 -26.43
C HIS A 52 14.19 -7.81 -25.33
N PRO A 53 15.48 -8.02 -25.66
CA PRO A 53 16.54 -8.10 -24.64
C PRO A 53 16.68 -6.80 -23.83
N GLU A 54 16.35 -5.66 -24.42
CA GLU A 54 16.42 -4.33 -23.80
C GLU A 54 15.48 -4.13 -22.59
N LYS A 55 14.43 -4.93 -22.49
CA LYS A 55 13.49 -4.89 -21.35
C LYS A 55 14.08 -5.53 -20.09
N TYR A 56 15.18 -6.27 -20.20
CA TYR A 56 15.71 -7.11 -19.13
C TYR A 56 17.08 -6.63 -18.66
N LYS A 57 17.30 -6.60 -17.36
CA LYS A 57 18.63 -6.32 -16.77
C LYS A 57 19.64 -7.45 -16.98
N ALA A 58 19.15 -8.68 -17.18
CA ALA A 58 19.97 -9.87 -17.41
C ALA A 58 19.13 -10.99 -18.03
N ARG A 59 19.80 -11.95 -18.69
CA ARG A 59 19.16 -13.14 -19.28
C ARG A 59 18.39 -13.92 -18.21
N PRO A 60 17.11 -14.32 -18.47
CA PRO A 60 16.33 -15.16 -17.58
C PRO A 60 17.05 -16.47 -17.25
N ARG A 61 17.10 -16.84 -15.98
CA ARG A 61 17.74 -18.08 -15.50
C ARG A 61 16.69 -19.15 -15.23
N ILE A 62 17.09 -20.41 -15.32
CA ILE A 62 16.25 -21.57 -14.97
C ILE A 62 15.81 -21.46 -13.50
N PRO A 63 14.59 -21.95 -13.16
CA PRO A 63 14.15 -22.03 -11.79
C PRO A 63 15.11 -22.87 -10.95
N GLY A 64 15.65 -22.29 -9.89
CA GLY A 64 16.54 -22.99 -8.95
C GLY A 64 15.79 -23.74 -7.86
N TYR A 65 16.53 -24.50 -7.06
CA TYR A 65 15.97 -25.15 -5.87
C TYR A 65 15.54 -24.13 -4.82
N ILE A 66 14.47 -24.46 -4.11
CA ILE A 66 13.97 -23.64 -3.02
C ILE A 66 14.93 -23.73 -1.83
N LYS A 67 15.55 -22.61 -1.48
CA LYS A 67 16.50 -22.53 -0.35
C LYS A 67 15.80 -22.44 1.02
N GLN A 68 14.49 -22.26 1.07
CA GLN A 68 13.76 -22.14 2.31
C GLN A 68 13.37 -23.53 2.86
N PRO A 69 13.46 -23.74 4.20
CA PRO A 69 13.20 -25.04 4.82
C PRO A 69 11.76 -25.50 4.73
N ALA A 70 10.80 -24.60 4.42
CA ALA A 70 9.40 -24.94 4.31
C ALA A 70 8.71 -24.24 3.16
N MET A 71 7.97 -24.98 2.37
CA MET A 71 7.07 -24.46 1.35
C MET A 71 5.72 -24.04 1.95
N THR A 72 5.02 -23.14 1.25
CA THR A 72 3.61 -22.84 1.56
C THR A 72 2.76 -24.07 1.26
N ALA A 73 2.07 -24.59 2.27
CA ALA A 73 1.07 -25.64 2.09
C ALA A 73 -0.28 -24.98 1.76
N ALA A 74 -0.87 -25.34 0.62
CA ALA A 74 -2.15 -24.78 0.18
C ALA A 74 -3.25 -25.87 0.27
N TYR A 75 -4.31 -25.54 0.96
CA TYR A 75 -5.50 -26.36 1.19
C TYR A 75 -6.70 -25.72 0.51
N THR A 76 -7.42 -26.46 -0.31
CA THR A 76 -8.69 -26.00 -0.89
C THR A 76 -9.83 -26.17 0.13
N ASN A 77 -11.02 -25.68 -0.21
CA ASN A 77 -12.24 -25.89 0.58
C ASN A 77 -12.64 -27.36 0.77
N GLN A 78 -12.07 -28.29 0.00
CA GLN A 78 -12.26 -29.74 0.19
C GLN A 78 -11.40 -30.29 1.34
N THR A 79 -10.19 -29.75 1.53
CA THR A 79 -9.22 -30.24 2.51
C THR A 79 -9.03 -29.35 3.74
N ALA A 80 -9.57 -28.14 3.69
CA ALA A 80 -9.73 -27.26 4.86
C ALA A 80 -11.12 -26.63 4.79
N LYS A 81 -11.96 -26.90 5.78
CA LYS A 81 -13.35 -26.43 5.84
C LYS A 81 -13.45 -25.25 6.80
N PHE A 82 -14.10 -24.18 6.34
CA PHE A 82 -14.49 -23.04 7.17
C PHE A 82 -15.84 -23.36 7.84
N ILE A 83 -15.89 -23.29 9.16
CA ILE A 83 -17.06 -23.67 9.97
C ILE A 83 -17.49 -22.44 10.78
N ARG A 84 -18.79 -22.13 10.74
CA ARG A 84 -19.45 -21.16 11.60
C ARG A 84 -20.24 -21.89 12.66
N LYS A 85 -20.00 -21.58 13.93
CA LYS A 85 -20.68 -22.18 15.05
C LYS A 85 -20.67 -21.26 16.27
N ASP A 86 -21.82 -21.04 16.89
CA ASP A 86 -22.01 -20.26 18.12
C ASP A 86 -21.38 -18.85 18.05
N GLY A 87 -21.58 -18.13 16.93
CA GLY A 87 -21.05 -16.80 16.69
C GLY A 87 -19.52 -16.75 16.47
N ARG A 88 -18.89 -17.92 16.36
CA ARG A 88 -17.45 -18.07 16.14
C ARG A 88 -17.14 -18.75 14.82
N ALA A 89 -16.00 -18.41 14.26
CA ALA A 89 -15.49 -19.02 13.03
C ALA A 89 -14.30 -19.93 13.33
N TYR A 90 -14.31 -21.11 12.73
CA TYR A 90 -13.29 -22.13 12.90
C TYR A 90 -12.78 -22.60 11.55
N LEU A 91 -11.55 -23.07 11.53
CA LEU A 91 -10.94 -23.76 10.40
C LEU A 91 -10.66 -25.21 10.79
N ARG A 92 -11.20 -26.17 10.04
CA ARG A 92 -10.97 -27.60 10.22
C ARG A 92 -10.18 -28.15 9.04
N PHE A 93 -8.97 -28.61 9.28
CA PHE A 93 -8.20 -29.40 8.32
C PHE A 93 -8.62 -30.85 8.35
N VAL A 94 -8.61 -31.52 7.18
CA VAL A 94 -9.13 -32.92 7.06
C VAL A 94 -8.47 -33.86 8.05
N ASN A 95 -7.18 -33.79 8.25
CA ASN A 95 -6.40 -34.69 9.08
C ASN A 95 -5.99 -34.10 10.43
N HIS A 96 -6.69 -33.03 10.89
CA HIS A 96 -6.34 -32.37 12.14
C HIS A 96 -7.56 -32.10 13.01
N LYS A 97 -7.49 -32.54 14.28
CA LYS A 97 -8.49 -32.29 15.32
C LYS A 97 -7.78 -31.75 16.55
N PRO A 98 -8.33 -30.74 17.27
CA PRO A 98 -9.61 -30.06 17.05
C PRO A 98 -9.53 -28.93 15.96
N PRO A 99 -10.71 -28.37 15.56
CA PRO A 99 -10.74 -27.20 14.68
C PRO A 99 -10.02 -25.98 15.30
N VAL A 100 -9.37 -25.21 14.48
CA VAL A 100 -8.65 -24.00 14.89
C VAL A 100 -9.63 -22.83 14.95
N LEU A 101 -9.76 -22.17 16.10
CA LEU A 101 -10.55 -20.93 16.24
C LEU A 101 -9.83 -19.80 15.50
N ILE A 102 -10.54 -19.11 14.59
CA ILE A 102 -9.98 -18.01 13.77
C ILE A 102 -10.60 -16.65 14.09
N GLY A 103 -11.73 -16.59 14.77
CA GLY A 103 -12.32 -15.32 15.20
C GLY A 103 -13.82 -15.35 15.37
N LYS A 104 -14.40 -14.14 15.39
CA LYS A 104 -15.86 -13.97 15.42
C LYS A 104 -16.44 -14.21 14.02
N GLU A 105 -17.58 -14.89 13.95
CA GLU A 105 -18.27 -15.18 12.69
C GLU A 105 -18.65 -13.91 11.91
N SER A 106 -19.05 -12.88 12.62
CA SER A 106 -19.45 -11.58 12.03
C SER A 106 -18.37 -10.92 11.16
N LEU A 107 -17.09 -11.24 11.38
CA LEU A 107 -15.98 -10.75 10.55
C LEU A 107 -15.99 -11.32 9.12
N TYR A 108 -16.72 -12.38 8.88
CA TYR A 108 -16.76 -13.12 7.62
C TYR A 108 -18.16 -13.15 6.99
N SER A 109 -19.04 -12.25 7.45
CA SER A 109 -20.40 -12.12 6.89
C SER A 109 -20.34 -11.71 5.42
N GLY A 110 -21.16 -12.32 4.58
CA GLY A 110 -21.18 -12.07 3.13
C GLY A 110 -19.99 -12.62 2.34
N MET A 111 -19.04 -13.32 3.01
CA MET A 111 -17.86 -13.85 2.36
C MET A 111 -17.95 -15.36 2.12
N THR A 112 -17.53 -15.82 0.96
CA THR A 112 -17.42 -17.23 0.59
C THR A 112 -15.97 -17.70 0.77
N TYR A 113 -15.74 -18.71 1.58
CA TYR A 113 -14.42 -19.29 1.78
C TYR A 113 -13.93 -20.03 0.53
N VAL A 114 -12.70 -19.75 0.11
CA VAL A 114 -12.08 -20.33 -1.09
C VAL A 114 -10.97 -21.31 -0.75
N LYS A 115 -9.98 -20.88 0.03
CA LYS A 115 -8.78 -21.68 0.37
C LYS A 115 -8.07 -21.18 1.62
N THR A 116 -7.20 -22.04 2.13
CA THR A 116 -6.26 -21.71 3.19
C THR A 116 -4.83 -21.98 2.73
N GLU A 117 -3.92 -21.09 3.06
CA GLU A 117 -2.49 -21.31 2.88
C GLU A 117 -1.77 -21.24 4.22
N VAL A 118 -0.99 -22.27 4.55
CA VAL A 118 -0.12 -22.28 5.72
C VAL A 118 1.30 -21.99 5.25
N LYS A 119 1.88 -20.92 5.77
CA LYS A 119 3.14 -20.35 5.30
C LYS A 119 4.09 -20.13 6.47
N LEU A 120 5.34 -20.55 6.33
CA LEU A 120 6.40 -20.19 7.27
C LEU A 120 6.72 -18.69 7.11
N GLN A 121 6.49 -17.94 8.18
CA GLN A 121 6.70 -16.50 8.17
C GLN A 121 7.11 -16.03 9.57
N TYR A 122 8.12 -15.19 9.64
CA TYR A 122 8.63 -14.63 10.91
C TYR A 122 8.94 -15.69 11.97
N GLY A 123 9.59 -16.80 11.58
CA GLY A 123 9.97 -17.89 12.48
C GLY A 123 8.82 -18.72 13.06
N GLY A 124 7.61 -18.55 12.54
CA GLY A 124 6.41 -19.31 12.91
C GLY A 124 5.54 -19.56 11.69
N TYR A 125 4.39 -20.14 11.89
CA TYR A 125 3.42 -20.39 10.83
C TYR A 125 2.33 -19.33 10.83
N SER A 126 2.02 -18.81 9.64
CA SER A 126 0.86 -17.95 9.40
C SER A 126 -0.18 -18.72 8.59
N ILE A 127 -1.43 -18.65 9.02
CA ILE A 127 -2.57 -19.18 8.29
C ILE A 127 -3.21 -18.02 7.53
N LEU A 128 -3.18 -18.10 6.21
CA LEU A 128 -3.80 -17.13 5.31
C LEU A 128 -5.11 -17.73 4.79
N LEU A 129 -6.20 -17.06 5.07
CA LEU A 129 -7.53 -17.42 4.59
C LEU A 129 -7.87 -16.56 3.37
N THR A 130 -8.30 -17.18 2.29
CA THR A 130 -8.79 -16.48 1.11
C THR A 130 -10.30 -16.63 1.05
N PHE A 131 -10.99 -15.50 0.98
CA PHE A 131 -12.43 -15.42 0.79
C PHE A 131 -12.72 -14.72 -0.54
N LYS A 132 -13.85 -15.06 -1.14
CA LYS A 132 -14.47 -14.31 -2.22
C LYS A 132 -15.62 -13.50 -1.61
N GLU A 133 -15.68 -12.25 -1.96
CA GLU A 133 -16.76 -11.34 -1.62
C GLU A 133 -17.30 -10.78 -2.93
N ASP A 134 -18.60 -10.87 -3.14
CA ASP A 134 -19.24 -10.35 -4.34
C ASP A 134 -19.52 -8.85 -4.12
N ILE A 135 -18.50 -8.03 -4.37
CA ILE A 135 -18.59 -6.58 -4.34
C ILE A 135 -18.87 -6.08 -5.75
N VAL A 136 -19.94 -5.33 -5.92
CA VAL A 136 -20.15 -4.57 -7.15
C VAL A 136 -19.11 -3.46 -7.15
N LEU A 137 -18.17 -3.52 -8.09
CA LEU A 137 -17.19 -2.46 -8.25
C LEU A 137 -17.90 -1.20 -8.74
N PRO A 138 -17.75 -0.07 -8.04
CA PRO A 138 -18.39 1.17 -8.46
C PRO A 138 -17.78 1.63 -9.79
N GLU A 139 -18.64 2.06 -10.70
CA GLU A 139 -18.21 2.67 -11.95
C GLU A 139 -17.56 4.02 -11.70
N VAL A 140 -16.52 4.32 -12.47
CA VAL A 140 -15.84 5.62 -12.41
C VAL A 140 -16.68 6.63 -13.19
N PRO A 141 -17.21 7.69 -12.53
CA PRO A 141 -18.05 8.66 -13.23
C PRO A 141 -17.22 9.47 -14.23
N LYS A 142 -17.79 9.72 -15.42
CA LYS A 142 -17.12 10.53 -16.45
C LYS A 142 -17.02 12.01 -16.08
N SER A 143 -18.02 12.54 -15.38
CA SER A 143 -18.10 13.95 -14.99
C SER A 143 -18.57 14.10 -13.55
N PRO A 144 -17.75 13.67 -12.55
CA PRO A 144 -18.10 13.80 -11.16
C PRO A 144 -18.13 15.27 -10.72
N LYS A 145 -19.08 15.60 -9.87
CA LYS A 145 -19.20 16.95 -9.28
C LYS A 145 -18.40 17.09 -7.99
N ARG A 146 -18.27 16.02 -7.22
CA ARG A 146 -17.61 16.03 -5.91
C ARG A 146 -16.45 15.04 -5.90
N ILE A 147 -15.24 15.58 -5.96
CA ILE A 147 -14.00 14.81 -6.16
C ILE A 147 -13.07 15.04 -4.98
N LEU A 148 -12.45 13.96 -4.52
CA LEU A 148 -11.43 13.99 -3.48
C LEU A 148 -10.07 13.64 -4.09
N GLY A 149 -9.09 14.53 -3.98
CA GLY A 149 -7.70 14.30 -4.40
C GLY A 149 -6.83 13.89 -3.23
N ILE A 150 -5.98 12.87 -3.40
CA ILE A 150 -5.07 12.37 -2.37
C ILE A 150 -3.65 12.28 -2.93
N ASP A 151 -2.72 12.98 -2.28
CA ASP A 151 -1.27 12.82 -2.48
C ASP A 151 -0.69 12.01 -1.32
N VAL A 152 0.11 10.97 -1.63
CA VAL A 152 0.70 10.09 -0.61
C VAL A 152 2.19 10.38 -0.42
N GLY A 153 2.59 10.64 0.82
CA GLY A 153 3.95 11.07 1.15
C GLY A 153 4.49 10.46 2.44
N VAL A 154 5.71 10.86 2.80
CA VAL A 154 6.41 10.36 4.00
C VAL A 154 6.14 11.22 5.23
N ASP A 155 6.20 12.55 5.11
CA ASP A 155 6.04 13.48 6.23
C ASP A 155 4.56 13.72 6.53
N ASN A 156 3.79 14.01 5.50
CA ASN A 156 2.35 13.90 5.49
C ASN A 156 2.04 12.61 4.75
N PHE A 157 1.45 11.65 5.45
CA PHE A 157 1.15 10.34 4.86
C PHE A 157 0.10 10.42 3.77
N CYS A 158 -0.89 11.30 3.97
CA CYS A 158 -1.82 11.73 2.92
C CYS A 158 -2.03 13.24 3.05
N ALA A 159 -1.96 13.94 1.93
CA ALA A 159 -2.54 15.26 1.78
C ALA A 159 -3.86 15.12 1.01
N VAL A 160 -4.90 15.74 1.49
CA VAL A 160 -6.27 15.58 0.97
C VAL A 160 -6.83 16.93 0.57
N ALA A 161 -7.05 17.10 -0.73
CA ALA A 161 -7.72 18.25 -1.33
C ALA A 161 -9.08 17.82 -1.91
N ASN A 162 -9.97 18.76 -2.11
CA ASN A 162 -11.30 18.53 -2.66
C ASN A 162 -11.73 19.70 -3.56
N ASN A 163 -12.79 19.50 -4.35
CA ASN A 163 -13.36 20.53 -5.20
C ASN A 163 -14.75 21.01 -4.73
N PHE A 164 -15.13 20.72 -3.50
CA PHE A 164 -16.46 21.02 -3.00
C PHE A 164 -16.49 21.97 -1.77
N GLY A 165 -15.39 22.73 -1.59
CA GLY A 165 -15.33 23.83 -0.63
C GLY A 165 -15.08 23.44 0.83
N ASP A 166 -14.77 22.16 1.12
CA ASP A 166 -14.43 21.75 2.50
C ASP A 166 -12.95 21.97 2.80
N THR A 167 -12.61 22.17 4.06
CA THR A 167 -11.24 22.43 4.50
C THR A 167 -10.31 21.27 4.12
N PRO A 168 -9.20 21.53 3.41
CA PRO A 168 -8.22 20.50 3.10
C PRO A 168 -7.49 20.04 4.37
N PHE A 169 -7.02 18.80 4.38
CA PHE A 169 -6.32 18.26 5.55
C PHE A 169 -5.13 17.39 5.24
N LEU A 170 -4.26 17.24 6.24
CA LEU A 170 -3.04 16.43 6.18
C LEU A 170 -3.10 15.33 7.23
N ILE A 171 -2.90 14.09 6.82
CA ILE A 171 -2.69 12.98 7.74
C ILE A 171 -1.19 12.83 7.98
N LYS A 172 -0.73 13.02 9.21
CA LYS A 172 0.69 12.99 9.55
C LYS A 172 1.31 11.60 9.44
N GLY A 173 2.48 11.53 8.78
CA GLY A 173 3.31 10.32 8.65
C GLY A 173 4.23 10.05 9.85
N GLY A 174 4.22 10.89 10.88
CA GLY A 174 5.13 10.79 12.03
C GLY A 174 5.10 9.43 12.74
N ALA A 175 3.91 8.84 12.89
CA ALA A 175 3.75 7.51 13.49
C ALA A 175 4.47 6.41 12.70
N ILE A 176 4.37 6.40 11.37
CA ILE A 176 5.07 5.42 10.51
C ILE A 176 6.58 5.68 10.53
N LYS A 177 7.00 6.95 10.48
CA LYS A 177 8.42 7.31 10.54
C LYS A 177 9.06 6.83 11.83
N SER A 178 8.45 7.14 12.98
CA SER A 178 8.90 6.71 14.30
C SER A 178 8.98 5.18 14.41
N MET A 179 7.94 4.48 13.93
CA MET A 179 7.89 3.02 13.89
C MET A 179 9.03 2.42 13.05
N ASN A 180 9.31 2.97 11.87
CA ASN A 180 10.38 2.50 11.00
C ASN A 180 11.77 2.82 11.57
N GLN A 181 11.96 4.00 12.16
CA GLN A 181 13.21 4.38 12.82
C GLN A 181 13.52 3.45 14.00
N ASN A 182 12.55 3.21 14.88
CA ASN A 182 12.69 2.28 16.00
C ASN A 182 12.98 0.85 15.49
N PHE A 183 12.26 0.38 14.48
CA PHE A 183 12.52 -0.92 13.86
C PHE A 183 13.96 -1.01 13.33
N ASN A 184 14.44 0.00 12.63
CA ASN A 184 15.79 0.00 12.05
C ASN A 184 16.87 0.02 13.14
N LYS A 185 16.68 0.81 14.21
CA LYS A 185 17.58 0.88 15.37
C LYS A 185 17.67 -0.48 16.07
N GLU A 186 16.52 -1.07 16.41
CA GLU A 186 16.48 -2.37 17.08
C GLU A 186 16.99 -3.50 16.18
N ARG A 187 16.69 -3.45 14.90
CA ARG A 187 17.23 -4.42 13.93
C ARG A 187 18.76 -4.34 13.85
N ALA A 188 19.33 -3.13 13.81
CA ALA A 188 20.78 -2.93 13.77
C ALA A 188 21.43 -3.47 15.05
N ARG A 189 20.87 -3.18 16.24
CA ARG A 189 21.34 -3.70 17.53
C ARG A 189 21.34 -5.24 17.54
N LEU A 190 20.22 -5.87 17.20
CA LEU A 190 20.09 -7.33 17.17
C LEU A 190 21.03 -7.97 16.15
N LEU A 191 21.25 -7.34 15.00
CA LEU A 191 22.18 -7.84 14.00
C LEU A 191 23.62 -7.76 14.51
N SER A 192 24.02 -6.65 15.12
CA SER A 192 25.35 -6.50 15.73
C SER A 192 25.64 -7.58 16.76
N GLU A 193 24.67 -7.91 17.62
CA GLU A 193 24.80 -8.99 18.61
C GLU A 193 25.00 -10.37 17.97
N VAL A 194 24.26 -10.66 16.88
CA VAL A 194 24.29 -11.97 16.20
C VAL A 194 25.53 -12.14 15.33
N THR A 195 26.08 -11.05 14.79
CA THR A 195 27.28 -11.08 13.95
C THR A 195 28.57 -10.88 14.71
N LYS A 196 28.51 -10.63 16.02
CA LYS A 196 29.68 -10.47 16.88
C LYS A 196 30.54 -11.73 16.83
N GLY A 197 31.78 -11.59 16.37
CA GLY A 197 32.75 -12.72 16.26
C GLY A 197 32.56 -13.63 15.05
N SER A 198 31.72 -13.28 14.07
CA SER A 198 31.59 -14.01 12.81
C SER A 198 32.07 -13.18 11.63
N ASP A 199 32.82 -13.82 10.69
CA ASP A 199 33.22 -13.19 9.43
C ASP A 199 32.00 -12.68 8.65
N SER A 200 32.09 -11.43 8.16
CA SER A 200 31.01 -10.67 7.51
C SER A 200 30.45 -11.29 6.22
N THR A 201 31.03 -12.37 5.72
CA THR A 201 30.67 -13.05 4.46
C THR A 201 29.53 -14.06 4.60
N HIS A 202 29.09 -14.38 5.82
CA HIS A 202 28.05 -15.39 6.04
C HIS A 202 26.66 -14.76 6.20
N SER A 203 25.65 -15.41 5.63
CA SER A 203 24.26 -14.97 5.64
C SER A 203 23.78 -14.66 7.07
N VAL A 204 23.22 -13.46 7.28
CA VAL A 204 22.68 -13.02 8.56
C VAL A 204 21.73 -14.08 9.13
N LYS A 205 22.08 -14.65 10.28
CA LYS A 205 21.23 -15.64 10.96
C LYS A 205 19.90 -14.96 11.37
N LYS A 206 18.79 -15.52 10.91
CA LYS A 206 17.45 -15.05 11.26
C LYS A 206 17.12 -15.56 12.66
N THR A 207 17.18 -14.70 13.65
CA THR A 207 16.86 -15.07 15.06
C THR A 207 15.36 -14.92 15.33
N LYS A 208 14.85 -15.58 16.38
CA LYS A 208 13.48 -15.44 16.86
C LYS A 208 13.14 -13.98 17.19
N GLN A 209 14.10 -13.22 17.73
CA GLN A 209 13.94 -11.81 18.08
C GLN A 209 13.76 -10.94 16.81
N LEU A 210 14.60 -11.11 15.78
CA LEU A 210 14.48 -10.44 14.48
C LEU A 210 13.14 -10.74 13.78
N HIS A 211 12.68 -11.99 13.87
CA HIS A 211 11.38 -12.37 13.36
C HIS A 211 10.24 -11.70 14.11
N THR A 212 10.30 -11.67 15.44
CA THR A 212 9.29 -11.02 16.28
C THR A 212 9.23 -9.51 16.02
N LEU A 213 10.39 -8.87 15.90
CA LEU A 213 10.50 -7.44 15.57
C LEU A 213 9.87 -7.15 14.20
N SER A 214 10.18 -7.95 13.20
CA SER A 214 9.61 -7.82 11.85
C SER A 214 8.10 -8.02 11.84
N ARG A 215 7.58 -9.01 12.56
CA ARG A 215 6.15 -9.28 12.69
C ARG A 215 5.42 -8.10 13.37
N ARG A 216 5.98 -7.57 14.46
CA ARG A 216 5.40 -6.41 15.18
C ARG A 216 5.30 -5.19 14.26
N ARG A 217 6.37 -4.89 13.50
CA ARG A 217 6.36 -3.80 12.53
C ARG A 217 5.28 -4.00 11.47
N GLU A 218 5.22 -5.19 10.87
CA GLU A 218 4.25 -5.52 9.81
C GLU A 218 2.80 -5.37 10.30
N THR A 219 2.51 -5.86 11.51
CA THR A 219 1.17 -5.73 12.11
C THR A 219 0.78 -4.27 12.34
N ARG A 220 1.70 -3.45 12.88
CA ARG A 220 1.45 -2.03 13.13
C ARG A 220 1.27 -1.23 11.84
N LEU A 221 2.07 -1.50 10.80
CA LEU A 221 1.91 -0.86 9.48
C LEU A 221 0.55 -1.19 8.87
N ARG A 222 0.15 -2.45 8.93
CA ARG A 222 -1.15 -2.89 8.42
C ARG A 222 -2.30 -2.22 9.17
N ASP A 223 -2.23 -2.16 10.48
CA ASP A 223 -3.23 -1.48 11.32
C ASP A 223 -3.35 0.00 10.95
N PHE A 224 -2.23 0.71 10.80
CA PHE A 224 -2.22 2.10 10.37
C PHE A 224 -2.86 2.28 8.98
N PHE A 225 -2.54 1.43 8.02
CA PHE A 225 -3.09 1.53 6.65
C PHE A 225 -4.60 1.31 6.62
N TYR A 226 -5.10 0.28 7.32
CA TYR A 226 -6.54 0.03 7.37
C TYR A 226 -7.29 1.17 8.05
N LYS A 227 -6.78 1.70 9.16
CA LYS A 227 -7.41 2.81 9.88
C LYS A 227 -7.40 4.09 9.06
N THR A 228 -6.30 4.40 8.39
CA THR A 228 -6.20 5.57 7.51
C THR A 228 -7.15 5.44 6.31
N ALA A 229 -7.17 4.29 5.64
CA ALA A 229 -8.09 4.05 4.53
C ALA A 229 -9.56 4.17 4.97
N TRP A 230 -9.89 3.58 6.11
CA TRP A 230 -11.23 3.69 6.69
C TRP A 230 -11.61 5.14 7.01
N TYR A 231 -10.70 5.92 7.61
CA TYR A 231 -10.90 7.33 7.90
C TYR A 231 -11.19 8.13 6.62
N LEU A 232 -10.36 7.96 5.58
CA LEU A 232 -10.52 8.63 4.29
C LEU A 232 -11.84 8.28 3.61
N VAL A 233 -12.19 7.00 3.57
CA VAL A 233 -13.44 6.53 2.96
C VAL A 233 -14.66 7.02 3.73
N ARG A 234 -14.61 7.03 5.05
CA ARG A 234 -15.68 7.58 5.88
C ARG A 234 -15.85 9.08 5.66
N TYR A 235 -14.75 9.83 5.54
CA TYR A 235 -14.78 11.24 5.18
C TYR A 235 -15.40 11.43 3.80
N ALA A 236 -14.94 10.72 2.79
CA ALA A 236 -15.46 10.78 1.43
C ALA A 236 -16.97 10.48 1.38
N LYS A 237 -17.41 9.42 2.08
CA LYS A 237 -18.85 9.08 2.17
C LYS A 237 -19.69 10.17 2.84
N ARG A 238 -19.19 10.76 3.93
CA ARG A 238 -19.89 11.85 4.62
C ARG A 238 -20.02 13.10 3.75
N GLN A 239 -18.98 13.39 2.96
CA GLN A 239 -18.96 14.50 2.04
C GLN A 239 -19.60 14.16 0.69
N GLN A 240 -20.19 12.99 0.54
CA GLN A 240 -20.82 12.52 -0.70
C GLN A 240 -19.88 12.63 -1.92
N ALA A 241 -18.58 12.37 -1.70
CA ALA A 241 -17.63 12.33 -2.79
C ALA A 241 -17.97 11.18 -3.75
N GLU A 242 -18.04 11.50 -5.02
CA GLU A 242 -18.39 10.56 -6.09
C GLU A 242 -17.20 9.72 -6.55
N VAL A 243 -15.98 10.26 -6.37
CA VAL A 243 -14.73 9.60 -6.75
C VAL A 243 -13.58 10.09 -5.88
N ILE A 244 -12.63 9.18 -5.64
CA ILE A 244 -11.33 9.50 -5.04
C ILE A 244 -10.26 9.37 -6.11
N VAL A 245 -9.44 10.40 -6.32
CA VAL A 245 -8.27 10.36 -7.18
C VAL A 245 -7.02 10.32 -6.31
N ALA A 246 -6.24 9.27 -6.40
CA ALA A 246 -5.02 9.12 -5.61
C ALA A 246 -3.79 9.10 -6.51
N GLY A 247 -2.77 9.82 -6.11
CA GLY A 247 -1.50 9.83 -6.80
C GLY A 247 -0.77 8.49 -6.70
N HIS A 248 -0.15 8.07 -7.80
CA HIS A 248 0.64 6.85 -7.85
C HIS A 248 1.67 6.89 -8.99
N ASN A 249 2.93 6.72 -8.64
CA ASN A 249 4.00 6.50 -9.63
C ASN A 249 4.48 5.05 -9.55
N GLU A 250 4.39 4.31 -10.63
CA GLU A 250 4.81 2.89 -10.69
C GLU A 250 6.30 2.71 -10.37
N ASP A 251 7.15 3.64 -10.78
CA ASP A 251 8.60 3.61 -10.61
C ASP A 251 9.13 4.44 -9.43
N GLN A 252 8.28 4.91 -8.54
CA GLN A 252 8.63 5.82 -7.43
C GLN A 252 9.80 5.34 -6.53
N LYS A 253 10.11 4.04 -6.54
CA LYS A 253 11.19 3.46 -5.74
C LYS A 253 12.47 3.19 -6.50
N GLN A 254 12.50 3.42 -7.81
CA GLN A 254 13.68 3.24 -8.64
C GLN A 254 14.43 4.57 -8.79
N ASN A 255 15.73 4.57 -8.45
CA ASN A 255 16.62 5.72 -8.60
C ASN A 255 16.26 7.00 -7.81
N ILE A 256 15.63 6.86 -6.65
CA ILE A 256 15.33 8.02 -5.78
C ILE A 256 16.61 8.53 -5.13
N CYS A 257 16.96 9.78 -5.39
CA CYS A 257 18.09 10.49 -4.80
C CYS A 257 17.62 11.68 -3.95
N ILE A 258 16.96 11.40 -2.81
CA ILE A 258 16.48 12.40 -1.84
C ILE A 258 17.29 12.40 -0.53
N GLY A 259 18.51 11.86 -0.58
CA GLY A 259 19.40 11.70 0.56
C GLY A 259 19.17 10.38 1.32
N ARG A 260 20.25 9.87 1.95
CA ARG A 260 20.30 8.52 2.56
C ARG A 260 19.16 8.24 3.55
N GLN A 261 18.85 9.18 4.44
CA GLN A 261 17.83 9.03 5.47
C GLN A 261 16.41 9.09 4.89
N ASN A 262 16.16 10.00 3.95
CA ASN A 262 14.87 10.10 3.29
C ASN A 262 14.60 8.91 2.38
N ASN A 263 15.60 8.44 1.63
CA ASN A 263 15.50 7.21 0.84
C ASN A 263 15.13 6.01 1.71
N GLN A 264 15.79 5.84 2.87
CA GLN A 264 15.49 4.75 3.79
C GLN A 264 14.05 4.82 4.31
N ASN A 265 13.55 6.00 4.66
CA ASN A 265 12.19 6.20 5.13
C ASN A 265 11.18 5.93 4.02
N PHE A 266 11.42 6.47 2.81
CA PHE A 266 10.52 6.33 1.67
C PHE A 266 10.42 4.86 1.18
N VAL A 267 11.56 4.20 0.96
CA VAL A 267 11.61 2.80 0.49
C VAL A 267 10.97 1.83 1.49
N SER A 268 11.01 2.16 2.78
CA SER A 268 10.45 1.29 3.83
C SER A 268 8.93 1.32 3.95
N ILE A 269 8.24 2.30 3.33
CA ILE A 269 6.77 2.40 3.36
C ILE A 269 6.18 1.79 2.07
N PRO A 270 5.39 0.71 2.17
CA PRO A 270 4.76 0.09 1.00
C PRO A 270 3.49 0.84 0.57
N PHE A 271 3.64 2.00 -0.10
CA PHE A 271 2.51 2.84 -0.54
C PHE A 271 1.52 2.10 -1.45
N CYS A 272 1.99 1.28 -2.40
CA CYS A 272 1.11 0.48 -3.25
C CYS A 272 0.13 -0.37 -2.44
N ARG A 273 0.62 -0.98 -1.35
CA ARG A 273 -0.24 -1.76 -0.46
C ARG A 273 -1.28 -0.91 0.27
N PHE A 274 -0.93 0.31 0.64
CA PHE A 274 -1.91 1.25 1.21
C PHE A 274 -2.98 1.60 0.18
N LEU A 275 -2.59 1.91 -1.06
CA LEU A 275 -3.51 2.22 -2.15
C LEU A 275 -4.44 1.04 -2.48
N ASP A 276 -3.94 -0.20 -2.45
CA ASP A 276 -4.77 -1.40 -2.60
C ASP A 276 -5.82 -1.52 -1.48
N ILE A 277 -5.42 -1.25 -0.23
CA ILE A 277 -6.34 -1.24 0.92
C ILE A 277 -7.37 -0.12 0.78
N LEU A 278 -6.95 1.08 0.33
CA LEU A 278 -7.85 2.20 0.08
C LEU A 278 -8.88 1.86 -1.00
N ARG A 279 -8.43 1.31 -2.14
CA ARG A 279 -9.32 0.87 -3.24
C ARG A 279 -10.35 -0.14 -2.77
N TYR A 280 -9.91 -1.16 -2.04
CA TYR A 280 -10.81 -2.18 -1.50
C TYR A 280 -11.83 -1.60 -0.51
N THR A 281 -11.36 -0.75 0.41
CA THR A 281 -12.22 -0.14 1.43
C THR A 281 -13.24 0.81 0.81
N ALA A 282 -12.83 1.59 -0.18
CA ALA A 282 -13.69 2.52 -0.92
C ALA A 282 -14.72 1.78 -1.79
N ALA A 283 -14.32 0.71 -2.49
CA ALA A 283 -15.22 -0.12 -3.29
C ALA A 283 -16.35 -0.72 -2.43
N LYS A 284 -16.04 -1.17 -1.22
CA LYS A 284 -17.07 -1.62 -0.25
C LYS A 284 -18.04 -0.51 0.17
N ALA A 285 -17.63 0.74 0.09
CA ALA A 285 -18.48 1.90 0.38
C ALA A 285 -19.19 2.46 -0.86
N GLY A 286 -18.99 1.84 -2.04
CA GLY A 286 -19.56 2.28 -3.31
C GLY A 286 -18.85 3.49 -3.93
N ILE A 287 -17.59 3.78 -3.52
CA ILE A 287 -16.82 4.92 -4.03
C ILE A 287 -15.66 4.40 -4.89
N PRO A 288 -15.57 4.78 -6.17
CA PRO A 288 -14.44 4.41 -7.02
C PRO A 288 -13.17 5.16 -6.64
N VAL A 289 -12.01 4.50 -6.80
CA VAL A 289 -10.69 5.10 -6.62
C VAL A 289 -9.91 4.99 -7.92
N VAL A 290 -9.54 6.13 -8.48
CA VAL A 290 -8.69 6.25 -9.67
C VAL A 290 -7.26 6.52 -9.22
N LEU A 291 -6.31 5.75 -9.75
CA LEU A 291 -4.88 6.00 -9.54
C LEU A 291 -4.35 6.82 -10.71
N ARG A 292 -3.72 7.95 -10.39
CA ARG A 292 -3.18 8.87 -11.41
C ARG A 292 -1.68 9.10 -11.21
N GLU A 293 -0.96 9.14 -12.30
CA GLU A 293 0.46 9.45 -12.34
C GLU A 293 0.72 10.90 -11.85
N GLU A 294 1.75 11.10 -11.01
CA GLU A 294 1.99 12.33 -10.22
C GLU A 294 3.00 13.31 -10.84
N SER A 295 3.55 13.03 -12.03
CA SER A 295 4.59 13.94 -12.57
C SER A 295 4.09 15.37 -12.66
N TYR A 296 4.97 16.28 -12.28
CA TYR A 296 4.76 17.75 -12.28
C TYR A 296 3.67 18.28 -11.33
N THR A 297 2.87 17.44 -10.66
CA THR A 297 1.77 17.90 -9.78
C THR A 297 2.26 18.74 -8.60
N SER A 298 3.45 18.48 -8.09
CA SER A 298 4.08 19.28 -7.01
C SER A 298 4.73 20.58 -7.50
N LYS A 299 4.96 20.72 -8.83
CA LYS A 299 5.58 21.91 -9.44
C LYS A 299 4.55 22.88 -9.97
N ALA A 300 3.47 22.39 -10.59
CA ALA A 300 2.40 23.18 -11.14
C ALA A 300 1.60 23.91 -10.05
N SER A 301 1.17 25.13 -10.35
CA SER A 301 0.29 25.89 -9.45
C SER A 301 -1.15 25.43 -9.59
N LEU A 302 -1.74 24.97 -8.49
CA LEU A 302 -3.15 24.61 -8.42
C LEU A 302 -4.06 25.82 -8.60
N LEU A 303 -3.74 26.92 -7.90
CA LEU A 303 -4.58 28.10 -7.85
C LEU A 303 -4.49 28.97 -9.11
N ASP A 304 -3.37 28.91 -9.83
CA ASP A 304 -3.20 29.58 -11.12
C ASP A 304 -3.64 28.69 -12.28
N LEU A 305 -4.12 27.48 -12.00
CA LEU A 305 -4.61 26.50 -12.97
C LEU A 305 -3.59 26.14 -14.06
N ASP A 306 -2.30 26.04 -13.71
CA ASP A 306 -1.25 25.64 -14.64
C ASP A 306 -1.60 24.36 -15.38
N VAL A 307 -1.18 24.27 -16.65
CA VAL A 307 -1.26 23.02 -17.41
C VAL A 307 -0.29 22.00 -16.82
N ILE A 308 -0.78 20.79 -16.52
CA ILE A 308 0.02 19.74 -15.90
C ILE A 308 0.44 18.74 -16.98
N PRO A 309 1.72 18.70 -17.38
CA PRO A 309 2.18 17.74 -18.39
C PRO A 309 2.19 16.32 -17.85
N THR A 310 2.13 15.34 -18.75
CA THR A 310 2.37 13.93 -18.43
C THR A 310 3.80 13.57 -18.81
N TYR A 311 4.52 12.93 -17.90
CA TYR A 311 5.89 12.50 -18.16
C TYR A 311 5.94 11.47 -19.29
N LYS A 312 6.85 11.70 -20.24
CA LYS A 312 7.20 10.74 -21.30
C LYS A 312 8.68 10.41 -21.18
N LYS A 313 9.04 9.14 -21.18
CA LYS A 313 10.45 8.71 -21.12
C LYS A 313 11.19 9.24 -22.35
N GLY A 314 12.29 9.97 -22.10
CA GLY A 314 13.07 10.64 -23.16
C GLY A 314 12.63 12.07 -23.47
N ASP A 315 11.59 12.59 -22.82
CA ASP A 315 11.20 13.99 -22.93
C ASP A 315 12.20 14.86 -22.18
N THR A 316 12.85 15.78 -22.91
CA THR A 316 13.81 16.77 -22.38
C THR A 316 13.19 18.15 -22.24
N THR A 317 11.88 18.29 -22.44
CA THR A 317 11.17 19.58 -22.39
C THR A 317 11.26 20.18 -20.98
N ASN A 318 11.74 21.41 -20.91
CA ASN A 318 11.79 22.15 -19.65
C ASN A 318 10.46 22.91 -19.47
N TYR A 319 9.61 22.38 -18.59
CA TYR A 319 8.31 22.99 -18.28
C TYR A 319 8.47 24.08 -17.24
N THR A 320 7.93 25.27 -17.52
CA THR A 320 7.83 26.40 -16.58
C THR A 320 6.42 26.45 -15.98
N PHE A 321 6.35 26.85 -14.71
CA PHE A 321 5.09 26.97 -13.97
C PHE A 321 4.98 28.36 -13.36
N SER A 322 3.77 28.88 -13.20
CA SER A 322 3.50 30.21 -12.72
C SER A 322 3.89 30.42 -11.26
N GLY A 323 3.73 29.42 -10.42
CA GLY A 323 4.09 29.45 -9.01
C GLY A 323 5.39 28.70 -8.69
N LYS A 324 5.83 28.78 -7.43
CA LYS A 324 7.02 28.09 -6.95
C LYS A 324 6.93 27.65 -5.49
N ARG A 325 7.59 26.55 -5.16
CA ARG A 325 7.78 26.12 -3.77
C ARG A 325 8.79 27.02 -3.08
N VAL A 326 8.36 27.82 -2.10
CA VAL A 326 9.20 28.80 -1.39
C VAL A 326 10.02 28.12 -0.29
N ARG A 327 9.39 27.23 0.45
CA ARG A 327 10.02 26.41 1.49
C ARG A 327 9.29 25.09 1.63
N ARG A 328 9.82 24.18 2.44
CA ARG A 328 9.15 22.91 2.73
C ARG A 328 7.74 23.16 3.28
N GLY A 329 6.73 22.54 2.65
CA GLY A 329 5.34 22.66 3.03
C GLY A 329 4.64 23.96 2.58
N LEU A 330 5.33 24.88 1.88
CA LEU A 330 4.74 26.14 1.43
C LEU A 330 5.00 26.38 -0.06
N TYR A 331 3.93 26.59 -0.81
CA TYR A 331 3.93 26.96 -2.21
C TYR A 331 3.36 28.36 -2.38
N LYS A 332 4.01 29.20 -3.19
CA LYS A 332 3.57 30.55 -3.54
C LYS A 332 3.13 30.58 -4.99
N THR A 333 1.91 31.05 -5.24
CA THR A 333 1.34 31.24 -6.57
C THR A 333 1.90 32.49 -7.23
N ASP A 334 1.67 32.67 -8.52
CA ASP A 334 2.02 33.89 -9.25
C ASP A 334 1.29 35.12 -8.66
N ARG A 335 0.04 34.96 -8.30
CA ARG A 335 -0.79 36.01 -7.65
C ARG A 335 -0.35 36.33 -6.21
N GLY A 336 0.72 35.74 -5.71
CA GLY A 336 1.24 35.99 -4.37
C GLY A 336 0.53 35.24 -3.25
N LEU A 337 -0.45 34.38 -3.53
CA LEU A 337 -1.15 33.57 -2.53
C LEU A 337 -0.27 32.43 -2.06
N PHE A 338 -0.51 31.99 -0.84
CA PHE A 338 0.20 30.86 -0.24
C PHE A 338 -0.74 29.66 -0.02
N ILE A 339 -0.30 28.50 -0.43
CA ILE A 339 -1.00 27.22 -0.19
C ILE A 339 -0.01 26.20 0.39
N ASN A 340 -0.52 25.26 1.16
CA ASN A 340 0.32 24.12 1.57
C ASN A 340 0.77 23.33 0.34
N ALA A 341 2.07 23.07 0.22
CA ALA A 341 2.67 22.45 -0.97
C ALA A 341 2.16 21.04 -1.26
N ASP A 342 1.79 20.27 -0.22
CA ASP A 342 1.27 18.92 -0.38
C ASP A 342 -0.23 18.94 -0.74
N ILE A 343 -0.98 19.97 -0.26
CA ILE A 343 -2.37 20.23 -0.72
C ILE A 343 -2.37 20.69 -2.18
N ASN A 344 -1.41 21.53 -2.58
CA ASN A 344 -1.21 21.89 -3.99
C ASN A 344 -1.01 20.65 -4.86
N GLY A 345 -0.17 19.69 -4.42
CA GLY A 345 0.04 18.41 -5.08
C GLY A 345 -1.25 17.59 -5.19
N ALA A 346 -1.98 17.42 -4.09
CA ALA A 346 -3.23 16.66 -4.04
C ALA A 346 -4.32 17.25 -4.96
N GLY A 347 -4.47 18.57 -4.99
CA GLY A 347 -5.39 19.25 -5.89
C GLY A 347 -4.99 19.12 -7.36
N ASN A 348 -3.71 19.14 -7.67
CA ASN A 348 -3.21 18.92 -9.03
C ASN A 348 -3.33 17.45 -9.48
N ILE A 349 -3.21 16.48 -8.59
CA ILE A 349 -3.52 15.05 -8.88
C ILE A 349 -4.98 14.92 -9.31
N LEU A 350 -5.89 15.58 -8.58
CA LEU A 350 -7.30 15.62 -8.90
C LEU A 350 -7.54 16.26 -10.28
N ARG A 351 -6.94 17.44 -10.57
CA ARG A 351 -7.05 18.13 -11.87
C ARG A 351 -6.44 17.32 -13.02
N LYS A 352 -5.41 16.56 -12.77
CA LYS A 352 -4.78 15.73 -13.81
C LYS A 352 -5.70 14.64 -14.32
N GLU A 353 -6.64 14.18 -13.51
CA GLU A 353 -7.70 13.24 -13.90
C GLU A 353 -8.92 13.96 -14.43
N TYR A 354 -9.35 15.02 -13.73
CA TYR A 354 -10.54 15.82 -14.07
C TYR A 354 -10.14 17.29 -14.23
N PRO A 355 -9.71 17.72 -15.43
CA PRO A 355 -9.18 19.07 -15.64
C PRO A 355 -10.16 20.20 -15.27
N TYR A 356 -11.44 19.96 -15.42
CA TYR A 356 -12.53 20.91 -15.13
C TYR A 356 -12.91 21.00 -13.64
N ALA A 357 -12.29 20.23 -12.77
CA ALA A 357 -12.74 20.05 -11.39
C ALA A 357 -12.84 21.33 -10.55
N TYR A 358 -12.08 22.35 -10.90
CA TYR A 358 -12.08 23.66 -10.23
C TYR A 358 -12.58 24.81 -11.09
N ASP A 359 -13.12 24.54 -12.29
CA ASP A 359 -13.58 25.57 -13.20
C ASP A 359 -14.73 26.37 -12.57
N GLY A 360 -14.60 27.70 -12.59
CA GLY A 360 -15.58 28.60 -12.01
C GLY A 360 -15.72 28.58 -10.49
N GLN A 361 -14.83 27.86 -9.78
CA GLN A 361 -14.91 27.75 -8.33
C GLN A 361 -14.03 28.75 -7.60
N ASN A 362 -14.49 29.21 -6.44
CA ASN A 362 -13.67 29.96 -5.52
C ASN A 362 -12.79 29.02 -4.68
N MET A 363 -11.51 28.90 -5.04
CA MET A 363 -10.54 28.02 -4.39
C MET A 363 -9.91 28.62 -3.11
N LYS A 364 -10.44 29.72 -2.57
CA LYS A 364 -9.86 30.40 -1.40
C LYS A 364 -9.75 29.52 -0.17
N TYR A 365 -10.70 28.58 0.03
CA TYR A 365 -10.70 27.60 1.13
C TYR A 365 -9.44 26.73 1.16
N LEU A 366 -8.76 26.49 0.01
CA LEU A 366 -7.52 25.72 -0.07
C LEU A 366 -6.32 26.47 0.54
N CYS A 367 -6.42 27.81 0.66
CA CYS A 367 -5.37 28.67 1.21
C CYS A 367 -5.58 29.04 2.67
N GLU A 368 -6.83 29.05 3.15
CA GLU A 368 -7.17 29.64 4.44
C GLU A 368 -6.65 28.81 5.62
N THR A 369 -6.98 27.53 5.65
CA THR A 369 -6.59 26.66 6.76
C THR A 369 -6.42 25.23 6.27
N THR A 370 -5.34 24.58 6.68
CA THR A 370 -5.12 23.16 6.46
C THR A 370 -5.27 22.43 7.80
N GLU A 371 -6.25 21.56 7.92
CA GLU A 371 -6.41 20.73 9.12
C GLU A 371 -5.28 19.69 9.20
N VAL A 372 -4.87 19.36 10.42
CA VAL A 372 -3.84 18.34 10.68
C VAL A 372 -4.48 17.22 11.49
N VAL A 373 -4.47 16.03 10.88
CA VAL A 373 -4.98 14.80 11.48
C VAL A 373 -3.81 13.95 11.96
N SER A 374 -3.76 13.69 13.25
CA SER A 374 -2.75 12.82 13.84
C SER A 374 -3.19 11.34 13.83
N TYR A 375 -2.26 10.43 14.10
CA TYR A 375 -2.61 9.02 14.27
C TYR A 375 -3.58 8.78 15.43
N THR A 376 -3.47 9.54 16.50
CA THR A 376 -4.39 9.47 17.64
C THR A 376 -5.80 9.90 17.26
N ASP A 377 -5.95 10.90 16.39
CA ASP A 377 -7.26 11.35 15.90
C ASP A 377 -7.91 10.29 15.00
N ILE A 378 -7.15 9.63 14.14
CA ILE A 378 -7.60 8.47 13.34
C ILE A 378 -8.04 7.33 14.27
N TYR A 379 -7.30 7.08 15.35
CA TYR A 379 -7.57 6.02 16.31
C TYR A 379 -8.80 6.32 17.15
N ALA A 380 -8.94 7.56 17.63
CA ALA A 380 -10.09 8.03 18.41
C ALA A 380 -11.32 8.28 17.53
N GLY A 381 -11.10 8.62 16.27
CA GLY A 381 -12.12 9.00 15.30
C GLY A 381 -13.01 7.87 14.81
N ALA A 382 -12.95 6.70 15.46
CA ALA A 382 -14.02 5.74 15.33
C ALA A 382 -15.39 6.36 15.67
N THR A 383 -15.45 7.50 16.36
CA THR A 383 -16.70 8.07 16.86
C THR A 383 -17.01 9.50 16.43
N SER A 384 -16.05 10.33 16.06
CA SER A 384 -16.37 11.66 15.54
C SER A 384 -15.21 12.24 14.73
N LEU A 385 -15.49 12.72 13.53
CA LEU A 385 -14.77 13.84 12.94
C LEU A 385 -15.19 15.06 13.78
N CYS A 386 -14.85 15.06 15.06
CA CYS A 386 -15.03 16.22 15.88
C CYS A 386 -14.11 17.30 15.34
N LYS A 387 -14.69 18.39 14.85
CA LYS A 387 -14.03 19.65 14.60
C LYS A 387 -13.37 20.11 15.91
N LYS A 388 -12.25 19.55 16.31
CA LYS A 388 -11.30 20.27 17.13
C LYS A 388 -10.70 21.32 16.20
N LYS A 389 -11.35 22.47 16.11
CA LYS A 389 -10.71 23.70 15.69
C LYS A 389 -9.44 23.80 16.55
N TYR A 390 -8.32 23.47 15.98
CA TYR A 390 -7.05 23.80 16.57
C TYR A 390 -6.99 25.34 16.55
N ASN A 391 -7.28 25.98 17.69
CA ASN A 391 -7.04 27.40 17.87
C ASN A 391 -5.52 27.60 17.68
N GLN A 392 -5.13 27.94 16.47
CA GLN A 392 -3.82 28.52 16.24
C GLN A 392 -3.78 29.80 17.07
N LYS A 393 -3.03 29.79 18.17
CA LYS A 393 -2.58 31.02 18.82
C LYS A 393 -1.96 31.85 17.71
N LYS A 394 -2.62 32.93 17.32
CA LYS A 394 -2.07 33.98 16.49
C LYS A 394 -0.80 34.46 17.17
N HIS A 395 0.35 34.07 16.68
CA HIS A 395 1.55 34.84 16.91
C HIS A 395 1.39 36.15 16.12
N THR A 396 0.78 37.11 16.72
CA THR A 396 0.94 38.52 16.35
C THR A 396 2.41 38.86 16.64
N PRO A 397 3.18 39.32 15.65
CA PRO A 397 4.48 39.93 15.96
C PRO A 397 4.16 41.19 16.79
N GLY A 398 4.69 41.24 18.01
CA GLY A 398 4.63 42.46 18.80
C GLY A 398 5.26 43.60 18.03
N MET A 399 4.48 44.62 17.73
CA MET A 399 5.03 45.94 17.38
C MET A 399 5.76 46.45 18.61
N GLY A 400 7.10 46.47 18.52
CA GLY A 400 7.91 47.22 19.42
C GLY A 400 7.58 48.70 19.28
N SER A 401 7.00 49.27 20.31
CA SER A 401 6.93 50.75 20.44
C SER A 401 8.34 51.29 20.67
N CYS A 402 8.87 52.05 19.72
CA CYS A 402 9.91 53.01 20.00
C CYS A 402 9.35 54.20 20.78
N VAL A 403 9.88 54.42 21.96
CA VAL A 403 10.16 55.74 22.50
C VAL A 403 11.58 55.70 23.06
#